data_0b59c8a6fd776054d404ae0845b3b140
#
_entry.id   0b59c8a6fd776054d404ae0845b3b140
#
_cell.length_a   1.000
_cell.length_b   1.000
_cell.length_c   1.000
_cell.angle_alpha   90.00
_cell.angle_beta   90.00
_cell.angle_gamma   90.00
#
_symmetry.space_group_name_H-M   'P 1'
#
loop_
_entity.id
_entity.type
_entity.pdbx_description
1 polymer ?
#
loop_
_entity_poly.entity_id
_entity_poly.type
_entity_poly.pdbx_seq_one_letter_code
_entity_poly.pdbx_strand_id
1 'polypeptide(L)'
;MFDETSSYFKNKNMATAYQNLSEYDFNSVPDGSEVTVGIVVAEWNKHITEKLLEGACNTLEKHGVKTENIFVKRVPGSFELTFGAKRMAETKEVDAVIVLGCVVRGDTPHFDYVCSGVTQG
;
A
#
# COMPACT_ATOMS: atom_id res chain seq x y z
N MET A 1 -26.11 3.09 16.53
CA MET A 1 -25.29 3.50 15.35
C MET A 1 -23.92 4.02 15.77
N PHE A 2 -23.84 4.89 16.75
CA PHE A 2 -22.53 5.43 17.19
C PHE A 2 -21.79 4.56 18.18
N ASP A 3 -22.39 3.57 18.79
CA ASP A 3 -21.75 2.63 19.71
C ASP A 3 -20.78 1.69 18.98
N GLU A 4 -21.13 1.28 17.77
CA GLU A 4 -20.26 0.49 16.91
C GLU A 4 -19.05 1.31 16.47
N THR A 5 -19.25 2.58 16.18
CA THR A 5 -18.17 3.53 15.86
C THR A 5 -17.28 3.75 17.09
N SER A 6 -17.85 3.77 18.28
CA SER A 6 -17.10 3.86 19.53
C SER A 6 -16.22 2.63 19.77
N SER A 7 -16.69 1.45 19.41
CA SER A 7 -15.91 0.21 19.47
C SER A 7 -14.74 0.23 18.48
N TYR A 8 -14.98 0.68 17.26
CA TYR A 8 -13.96 0.89 16.27
C TYR A 8 -12.91 1.89 16.72
N PHE A 9 -13.34 2.97 17.37
CA PHE A 9 -12.45 4.00 17.90
C PHE A 9 -11.74 3.62 19.20
N LYS A 10 -12.26 2.65 19.96
CA LYS A 10 -11.59 2.14 21.17
C LYS A 10 -10.33 1.33 20.86
N ASN A 11 -10.22 0.77 19.67
CA ASN A 11 -9.03 0.06 19.19
C ASN A 11 -8.02 0.98 18.49
N LYS A 12 -7.97 2.22 18.87
CA LYS A 12 -7.15 3.26 18.23
C LYS A 12 -5.64 3.17 18.44
N ASN A 13 -5.14 2.14 19.03
CA ASN A 13 -3.71 1.95 19.12
C ASN A 13 -3.15 1.34 17.84
N MET A 14 -3.48 1.96 16.69
CA MET A 14 -3.09 1.45 15.37
C MET A 14 -1.59 1.43 15.12
N ALA A 15 -0.79 2.04 15.97
CA ALA A 15 0.66 2.10 15.83
C ALA A 15 1.38 1.60 17.07
N THR A 16 0.76 0.77 17.90
CA THR A 16 1.46 0.21 19.05
C THR A 16 2.36 -0.94 18.64
N ALA A 17 3.54 -1.00 19.24
CA ALA A 17 4.57 -1.99 18.98
C ALA A 17 4.13 -3.45 19.19
N TYR A 18 2.98 -3.67 19.79
CA TYR A 18 2.47 -5.00 20.14
C TYR A 18 1.30 -5.48 19.29
N GLN A 19 0.83 -4.66 18.34
CA GLN A 19 -0.23 -5.08 17.43
C GLN A 19 0.33 -5.58 16.11
N ASN A 20 -0.04 -6.80 15.75
CA ASN A 20 0.23 -7.34 14.43
C ASN A 20 -0.81 -6.78 13.45
N LEU A 21 -0.42 -5.78 12.67
CA LEU A 21 -1.29 -5.15 11.69
C LEU A 21 -1.68 -6.07 10.52
N SER A 22 -1.04 -7.23 10.43
CA SER A 22 -1.39 -8.26 9.44
C SER A 22 -2.52 -9.18 9.91
N GLU A 23 -2.90 -9.10 11.17
CA GLU A 23 -4.05 -9.87 11.68
C GLU A 23 -5.36 -9.19 11.29
N TYR A 24 -6.21 -9.92 10.62
CA TYR A 24 -7.53 -9.46 10.21
C TYR A 24 -8.47 -10.65 10.06
N ASP A 25 -9.77 -10.38 10.12
CA ASP A 25 -10.78 -11.40 9.84
C ASP A 25 -10.95 -11.57 8.33
N PHE A 26 -10.48 -12.69 7.81
CA PHE A 26 -10.60 -13.03 6.39
C PHE A 26 -12.04 -12.91 5.87
N ASN A 27 -13.01 -13.34 6.67
CA ASN A 27 -14.42 -13.36 6.26
C ASN A 27 -15.06 -11.97 6.23
N SER A 28 -14.40 -10.96 6.83
CA SER A 28 -14.86 -9.57 6.79
C SER A 28 -14.47 -8.83 5.51
N VAL A 29 -13.56 -9.40 4.71
CA VAL A 29 -13.05 -8.78 3.49
C VAL A 29 -13.95 -9.16 2.31
N PRO A 30 -14.44 -8.17 1.53
CA PRO A 30 -15.24 -8.45 0.35
C PRO A 30 -14.48 -9.26 -0.70
N ASP A 31 -15.21 -10.00 -1.53
CA ASP A 31 -14.63 -10.70 -2.67
C ASP A 31 -14.09 -9.73 -3.72
N GLY A 32 -12.86 -9.96 -4.15
CA GLY A 32 -12.16 -9.11 -5.12
C GLY A 32 -12.24 -9.56 -6.57
N SER A 33 -13.09 -10.53 -6.92
CA SER A 33 -13.12 -11.14 -8.25
C SER A 33 -13.42 -10.16 -9.40
N GLU A 34 -14.11 -9.06 -9.10
CA GLU A 34 -14.43 -8.00 -10.07
C GLU A 34 -13.54 -6.74 -9.91
N VAL A 35 -12.55 -6.80 -9.04
CA VAL A 35 -11.70 -5.65 -8.71
C VAL A 35 -10.43 -5.66 -9.56
N THR A 36 -10.04 -4.50 -10.04
CA THR A 36 -8.78 -4.26 -10.76
C THR A 36 -7.90 -3.32 -9.95
N VAL A 37 -6.66 -3.71 -9.72
CA VAL A 37 -5.72 -2.97 -8.86
C VAL A 37 -4.45 -2.63 -9.61
N GLY A 38 -4.03 -1.38 -9.51
CA GLY A 38 -2.71 -0.94 -9.93
C GLY A 38 -1.76 -0.91 -8.73
N ILE A 39 -0.55 -1.41 -8.89
CA ILE A 39 0.50 -1.34 -7.88
C ILE A 39 1.69 -0.58 -8.44
N VAL A 40 2.12 0.45 -7.73
CA VAL A 40 3.35 1.19 -8.06
C VAL A 40 4.37 0.90 -6.96
N VAL A 41 5.50 0.34 -7.33
CA VAL A 41 6.54 -0.08 -6.40
C VAL A 41 7.85 0.64 -6.68
N ALA A 42 8.48 1.16 -5.62
CA ALA A 42 9.78 1.80 -5.72
C ALA A 42 10.90 0.75 -5.80
N GLU A 43 11.88 0.98 -6.67
CA GLU A 43 13.02 0.09 -6.82
C GLU A 43 14.07 0.28 -5.71
N TRP A 44 14.20 1.49 -5.19
CA TRP A 44 15.15 1.76 -4.10
C TRP A 44 14.78 0.95 -2.85
N ASN A 45 15.77 0.34 -2.21
CA ASN A 45 15.60 -0.67 -1.15
C ASN A 45 14.82 -1.91 -1.62
N LYS A 46 15.22 -2.42 -2.77
CA LYS A 46 14.54 -3.51 -3.48
C LYS A 46 14.30 -4.75 -2.63
N HIS A 47 15.24 -5.12 -1.76
CA HIS A 47 15.11 -6.25 -0.84
C HIS A 47 13.91 -6.13 0.11
N ILE A 48 13.44 -4.91 0.36
CA ILE A 48 12.23 -4.63 1.16
C ILE A 48 11.02 -4.47 0.25
N THR A 49 11.11 -3.64 -0.78
CA THR A 49 9.96 -3.30 -1.63
C THR A 49 9.44 -4.50 -2.42
N GLU A 50 10.30 -5.41 -2.88
CA GLU A 50 9.87 -6.64 -3.54
C GLU A 50 9.09 -7.57 -2.59
N LYS A 51 9.46 -7.61 -1.31
CA LYS A 51 8.69 -8.35 -0.30
C LYS A 51 7.33 -7.73 -0.02
N LEU A 52 7.24 -6.40 -0.03
CA LEU A 52 5.96 -5.71 0.07
C LEU A 52 5.08 -6.02 -1.14
N LEU A 53 5.65 -6.02 -2.33
CA LEU A 53 4.95 -6.36 -3.57
C LEU A 53 4.42 -7.80 -3.54
N GLU A 54 5.26 -8.75 -3.15
CA GLU A 54 4.87 -10.16 -3.00
C GLU A 54 3.70 -10.30 -2.03
N GLY A 55 3.78 -9.67 -0.87
CA GLY A 55 2.71 -9.68 0.12
C GLY A 55 1.41 -9.07 -0.40
N ALA A 56 1.50 -7.95 -1.09
CA ALA A 56 0.33 -7.30 -1.69
C ALA A 56 -0.35 -8.18 -2.74
N CYS A 57 0.42 -8.72 -3.69
CA CYS A 57 -0.11 -9.61 -4.73
C CYS A 57 -0.74 -10.87 -4.13
N ASN A 58 -0.06 -11.52 -3.20
CA ASN A 58 -0.58 -12.73 -2.56
C ASN A 58 -1.88 -12.46 -1.80
N THR A 59 -1.97 -11.34 -1.11
CA THR A 59 -3.19 -10.96 -0.38
C THR A 59 -4.34 -10.65 -1.33
N LEU A 60 -4.10 -9.90 -2.39
CA LEU A 60 -5.11 -9.60 -3.40
C LEU A 60 -5.66 -10.88 -4.04
N GLU A 61 -4.78 -11.78 -4.46
CA GLU A 61 -5.17 -13.06 -5.07
C GLU A 61 -5.92 -13.95 -4.08
N LYS A 62 -5.50 -13.98 -2.82
CA LYS A 62 -6.17 -14.70 -1.73
C LYS A 62 -7.62 -14.25 -1.56
N HIS A 63 -7.91 -12.97 -1.80
CA HIS A 63 -9.24 -12.40 -1.72
C HIS A 63 -9.98 -12.33 -3.06
N GLY A 64 -9.51 -13.05 -4.05
CA GLY A 64 -10.22 -13.26 -5.30
C GLY A 64 -9.83 -12.35 -6.47
N VAL A 65 -8.92 -11.39 -6.26
CA VAL A 65 -8.46 -10.54 -7.37
C VAL A 65 -7.69 -11.39 -8.38
N LYS A 66 -8.09 -11.34 -9.63
CA LYS A 66 -7.48 -12.14 -10.69
C LYS A 66 -6.09 -11.57 -11.03
N THR A 67 -5.14 -12.46 -11.31
CA THR A 67 -3.77 -12.06 -11.66
C THR A 67 -3.73 -11.07 -12.83
N GLU A 68 -4.56 -11.28 -13.85
CA GLU A 68 -4.67 -10.38 -15.01
C GLU A 68 -5.26 -9.01 -14.69
N ASN A 69 -5.84 -8.84 -13.50
CA ASN A 69 -6.40 -7.59 -13.01
C ASN A 69 -5.47 -6.88 -12.00
N ILE A 70 -4.23 -7.33 -11.88
CA ILE A 70 -3.19 -6.69 -11.08
C ILE A 70 -2.13 -6.13 -12.01
N PHE A 71 -2.03 -4.81 -12.08
CA PHE A 71 -1.06 -4.10 -12.90
C PHE A 71 0.06 -3.57 -12.03
N VAL A 72 1.31 -3.98 -12.31
CA VAL A 72 2.48 -3.56 -11.55
C VAL A 72 3.35 -2.65 -12.40
N LYS A 73 3.68 -1.48 -11.87
CA LYS A 73 4.65 -0.54 -12.44
C LYS A 73 5.71 -0.18 -11.41
N ARG A 74 6.92 0.04 -11.89
CA ARG A 74 8.07 0.39 -11.06
C ARG A 74 8.46 1.85 -11.26
N VAL A 75 8.89 2.47 -10.16
CA VAL A 75 9.49 3.82 -10.14
C VAL A 75 10.83 3.75 -9.42
N PRO A 76 11.74 4.70 -9.66
CA PRO A 76 13.08 4.62 -9.06
C PRO A 76 13.09 4.62 -7.54
N GLY A 77 12.37 5.55 -6.92
CA GLY A 77 12.35 5.71 -5.47
C GLY A 77 10.98 6.12 -4.93
N SER A 78 10.89 6.24 -3.62
CA SER A 78 9.63 6.60 -2.95
C SER A 78 9.12 7.99 -3.36
N PHE A 79 10.02 8.92 -3.67
CA PHE A 79 9.62 10.26 -4.10
C PHE A 79 8.78 10.25 -5.38
N GLU A 80 9.05 9.33 -6.31
CA GLU A 80 8.33 9.18 -7.58
C GLU A 80 7.01 8.41 -7.47
N LEU A 81 6.68 7.87 -6.30
CA LEU A 81 5.43 7.12 -6.09
C LEU A 81 4.19 7.98 -6.36
N THR A 82 4.19 9.23 -5.97
CA THR A 82 3.08 10.17 -6.24
C THR A 82 2.82 10.29 -7.74
N PHE A 83 3.86 10.50 -8.53
CA PHE A 83 3.76 10.58 -9.98
C PHE A 83 3.30 9.24 -10.58
N GLY A 84 3.90 8.15 -10.12
CA GLY A 84 3.53 6.81 -10.57
C GLY A 84 2.07 6.47 -10.28
N ALA A 85 1.59 6.80 -9.09
CA ALA A 85 0.19 6.59 -8.70
C ALA A 85 -0.77 7.38 -9.59
N LYS A 86 -0.47 8.65 -9.84
CA LYS A 86 -1.26 9.50 -10.74
C LYS A 86 -1.30 8.91 -12.16
N ARG A 87 -0.15 8.53 -12.70
CA ARG A 87 -0.08 7.91 -14.04
C ARG A 87 -0.85 6.60 -14.11
N MET A 88 -0.77 5.77 -13.08
CA MET A 88 -1.53 4.52 -13.01
C MET A 88 -3.04 4.81 -13.05
N ALA A 89 -3.50 5.75 -12.23
CA ALA A 89 -4.91 6.10 -12.16
C ALA A 89 -5.44 6.71 -13.47
N GLU A 90 -4.61 7.45 -14.19
CA GLU A 90 -5.01 8.11 -15.45
C GLU A 90 -4.94 7.20 -16.68
N THR A 91 -4.01 6.22 -16.69
CA THR A 91 -3.72 5.42 -17.89
C THR A 91 -4.26 4.00 -17.85
N LYS A 92 -4.73 3.56 -16.70
CA LYS A 92 -5.31 2.23 -16.50
C LYS A 92 -6.71 2.36 -15.91
N GLU A 93 -7.60 1.45 -16.31
CA GLU A 93 -8.90 1.32 -15.67
C GLU A 93 -8.76 0.48 -14.41
N VAL A 94 -8.41 1.14 -13.31
CA VAL A 94 -8.23 0.51 -12.02
C VAL A 94 -9.22 1.06 -10.99
N ASP A 95 -9.64 0.20 -10.09
CA ASP A 95 -10.53 0.57 -8.99
C ASP A 95 -9.75 1.16 -7.80
N ALA A 96 -8.49 0.77 -7.67
CA ALA A 96 -7.61 1.25 -6.61
C ALA A 96 -6.15 1.23 -7.06
N VAL A 97 -5.36 2.10 -6.45
CA VAL A 97 -3.90 2.12 -6.64
C VAL A 97 -3.23 1.93 -5.28
N ILE A 98 -2.32 0.97 -5.22
CA ILE A 98 -1.46 0.71 -4.06
C ILE A 98 -0.07 1.23 -4.38
N VAL A 99 0.53 1.99 -3.47
CA VAL A 99 1.91 2.45 -3.60
C VAL A 99 2.78 1.80 -2.55
N LEU A 100 3.93 1.29 -2.96
CA LEU A 100 4.86 0.56 -2.09
C LEU A 100 6.25 1.16 -2.19
N GLY A 101 6.76 1.64 -1.07
CA GLY A 101 8.09 2.20 -0.99
C GLY A 101 8.71 1.98 0.37
N CYS A 102 9.99 2.28 0.47
CA CYS A 102 10.75 2.20 1.70
C CYS A 102 11.76 3.34 1.73
N VAL A 103 11.77 4.08 2.81
CA VAL A 103 12.72 5.16 3.04
C VAL A 103 13.49 4.84 4.32
N VAL A 104 14.81 4.78 4.21
CA VAL A 104 15.69 4.48 5.33
C VAL A 104 16.37 5.77 5.79
N ARG A 105 16.31 6.03 7.09
CA ARG A 105 16.97 7.20 7.68
C ARG A 105 18.50 7.06 7.60
N GLY A 106 19.14 8.05 7.01
CA GLY A 106 20.60 8.18 6.97
C GLY A 106 21.09 9.30 7.88
N ASP A 107 22.33 9.74 7.65
CA ASP A 107 23.00 10.77 8.46
C ASP A 107 22.60 12.21 8.08
N THR A 108 21.89 12.37 6.98
CA THR A 108 21.46 13.68 6.48
C THR A 108 19.94 13.86 6.61
N PRO A 109 19.42 15.09 6.52
CA PRO A 109 17.99 15.35 6.57
C PRO A 109 17.23 14.90 5.31
N HIS A 110 17.88 14.27 4.35
CA HIS A 110 17.27 13.76 3.11
C HIS A 110 16.03 12.89 3.38
N PHE A 111 16.10 12.02 4.39
CA PHE A 111 14.98 11.20 4.83
C PHE A 111 13.72 12.04 5.11
N ASP A 112 13.88 13.13 5.87
CA ASP A 112 12.76 13.96 6.27
C ASP A 112 12.10 14.65 5.07
N TYR A 113 12.89 15.12 4.11
CA TYR A 113 12.38 15.75 2.90
C TYR A 113 11.68 14.75 1.97
N VAL A 114 12.22 13.56 1.82
CA VAL A 114 11.58 12.50 1.02
C VAL A 114 10.25 12.09 1.64
N CYS A 115 10.22 11.83 2.94
CA CYS A 115 8.98 11.47 3.65
C CYS A 115 7.93 12.59 3.54
N SER A 116 8.33 13.84 3.71
CA SER A 116 7.43 14.99 3.56
C SER A 116 6.88 15.08 2.13
N GLY A 117 7.75 14.97 1.12
CA GLY A 117 7.34 15.03 -0.27
C GLY A 117 6.35 13.93 -0.66
N VAL A 118 6.60 12.71 -0.24
CA VAL A 118 5.70 11.57 -0.50
C VAL A 118 4.36 11.76 0.22
N THR A 119 4.40 12.19 1.48
CA THR A 119 3.18 12.37 2.28
C THR A 119 2.28 13.47 1.72
N GLN A 120 2.87 14.57 1.26
CA GLN A 120 2.12 15.68 0.67
C GLN A 120 1.61 15.39 -0.74
N GLY A 121 2.35 14.61 -1.49
CA GLY A 121 1.97 14.23 -2.84
C GLY A 121 0.83 13.24 -2.88
#